data_67ab3a3abdea35dcc669132f4344cb15
#
_entry.id   67ab3a3abdea35dcc669132f4344cb15
#
_cell.length_a   1.000
_cell.length_b   1.000
_cell.length_c   1.000
_cell.angle_alpha   90.00
_cell.angle_beta   90.00
_cell.angle_gamma   90.00
#
_symmetry.space_group_name_H-M   'P 1'
#
loop_
_entity.id
_entity.type
_entity.pdbx_description
1 polymer ?
#
loop_
_entity_poly.entity_id
_entity_poly.type
_entity_poly.pdbx_seq_one_letter_code
_entity_poly.pdbx_strand_id
1 'polypeptide(L)'
;MIISLINSFKLLFDFIAEHYNSQMIQRYYFDTSIFGGYFDPEFSKETKQIFDTVLKGKIICIYSDLCEKELILAPSRISALLEKIPFAFKEKILVTPECLELASNYIKHKVVGYTSLDDCIHIATATIYHTDALLSWNFKHIVNSDRITGYNHVNSAYGYLKIPIKSPRQII
;
A
#
# COMPACT_ATOMS: atom_id res chain seq x y z
N MET A 1 -40.47 25.86 0.20
CA MET A 1 -39.88 25.67 -1.15
C MET A 1 -38.35 25.60 -1.12
N ILE A 2 -37.64 26.54 -0.51
CA ILE A 2 -36.16 26.57 -0.45
C ILE A 2 -35.57 25.37 0.34
N ILE A 3 -36.14 25.01 1.49
CA ILE A 3 -35.67 23.90 2.34
C ILE A 3 -35.81 22.55 1.61
N SER A 4 -36.84 22.35 0.82
CA SER A 4 -37.05 21.13 0.02
C SER A 4 -36.01 21.00 -1.09
N LEU A 5 -35.61 22.11 -1.73
CA LEU A 5 -34.53 22.13 -2.72
C LEU A 5 -33.15 21.79 -2.10
N ILE A 6 -32.83 22.36 -0.94
CA ILE A 6 -31.56 22.11 -0.23
C ILE A 6 -31.45 20.62 0.15
N ASN A 7 -32.55 20.01 0.65
CA ASN A 7 -32.54 18.59 0.98
C ASN A 7 -32.41 17.69 -0.26
N SER A 8 -33.02 18.06 -1.40
CA SER A 8 -32.82 17.32 -2.65
C SER A 8 -31.41 17.43 -3.20
N PHE A 9 -30.78 18.62 -3.10
CA PHE A 9 -29.38 18.79 -3.48
C PHE A 9 -28.43 18.01 -2.58
N LYS A 10 -28.69 17.96 -1.29
CA LYS A 10 -27.89 17.17 -0.34
C LYS A 10 -28.01 15.67 -0.64
N LEU A 11 -29.21 15.15 -0.84
CA LEU A 11 -29.44 13.75 -1.22
C LEU A 11 -28.75 13.38 -2.55
N LEU A 12 -28.80 14.27 -3.54
CA LEU A 12 -28.12 14.06 -4.83
C LEU A 12 -26.61 14.08 -4.65
N PHE A 13 -26.07 14.99 -3.83
CA PHE A 13 -24.64 15.07 -3.54
C PHE A 13 -24.17 13.84 -2.78
N ASP A 14 -24.90 13.40 -1.77
CA ASP A 14 -24.59 12.17 -1.00
C ASP A 14 -24.66 10.93 -1.91
N PHE A 15 -25.65 10.83 -2.78
CA PHE A 15 -25.77 9.74 -3.78
C PHE A 15 -24.61 9.75 -4.78
N ILE A 16 -24.22 10.94 -5.30
CA ILE A 16 -23.07 11.07 -6.21
C ILE A 16 -21.78 10.73 -5.47
N ALA A 17 -21.60 11.19 -4.24
CA ALA A 17 -20.42 10.91 -3.42
C ALA A 17 -20.31 9.41 -3.09
N GLU A 18 -21.39 8.74 -2.73
CA GLU A 18 -21.42 7.29 -2.52
C GLU A 18 -21.13 6.53 -3.82
N HIS A 19 -21.72 6.93 -4.95
CA HIS A 19 -21.49 6.29 -6.25
C HIS A 19 -20.08 6.53 -6.77
N TYR A 20 -19.52 7.74 -6.58
CA TYR A 20 -18.16 8.08 -6.96
C TYR A 20 -17.15 7.35 -6.08
N ASN A 21 -17.40 7.25 -4.77
CA ASN A 21 -16.55 6.51 -3.83
C ASN A 21 -16.59 4.98 -4.07
N SER A 22 -17.73 4.45 -4.54
CA SER A 22 -17.85 3.02 -4.89
C SER A 22 -17.17 2.64 -6.21
N GLN A 23 -16.73 3.61 -7.02
CA GLN A 23 -16.06 3.41 -8.30
C GLN A 23 -14.55 3.73 -8.26
N MET A 24 -14.03 4.27 -7.16
CA MET A 24 -12.60 4.54 -7.02
C MET A 24 -11.86 3.22 -6.78
N ILE A 25 -11.16 2.74 -7.81
CA ILE A 25 -10.29 1.57 -7.68
C ILE A 25 -9.15 1.91 -6.73
N GLN A 26 -9.00 1.16 -5.65
CA GLN A 26 -7.98 1.39 -4.64
C GLN A 26 -6.60 1.00 -5.18
N ARG A 27 -5.61 1.86 -4.98
CA ARG A 27 -4.22 1.68 -5.40
C ARG A 27 -3.38 1.30 -4.17
N TYR A 28 -3.13 0.02 -3.96
CA TYR A 28 -2.36 -0.47 -2.81
C TYR A 28 -0.94 -0.83 -3.22
N TYR A 29 0.02 -0.32 -2.47
CA TYR A 29 1.41 -0.72 -2.59
C TYR A 29 1.62 -2.09 -1.92
N PHE A 30 2.12 -3.06 -2.67
CA PHE A 30 2.42 -4.40 -2.19
C PHE A 30 3.91 -4.48 -1.85
N ASP A 31 4.20 -4.63 -0.55
CA ASP A 31 5.50 -5.07 -0.08
C ASP A 31 5.77 -6.52 -0.53
N THR A 32 7.02 -6.88 -0.73
CA THR A 32 7.45 -8.20 -1.21
C THR A 32 6.92 -9.36 -0.36
N SER A 33 6.73 -9.14 0.95
CA SER A 33 6.15 -10.15 1.85
C SER A 33 4.73 -10.59 1.46
N ILE A 34 3.96 -9.76 0.75
CA ILE A 34 2.63 -10.10 0.24
C ILE A 34 2.73 -11.26 -0.76
N PHE A 35 3.70 -11.23 -1.65
CA PHE A 35 3.90 -12.31 -2.62
C PHE A 35 4.34 -13.61 -1.93
N GLY A 36 5.23 -13.52 -0.93
CA GLY A 36 5.64 -14.67 -0.11
C GLY A 36 4.48 -15.28 0.66
N GLY A 37 3.63 -14.44 1.25
CA GLY A 37 2.46 -14.84 2.02
C GLY A 37 1.44 -15.68 1.24
N TYR A 38 1.46 -15.61 -0.11
CA TYR A 38 0.57 -16.43 -0.94
C TYR A 38 0.76 -17.94 -0.73
N PHE A 39 1.98 -18.35 -0.41
CA PHE A 39 2.36 -19.76 -0.20
C PHE A 39 2.60 -20.10 1.27
N ASP A 40 2.58 -19.12 2.15
CA ASP A 40 2.78 -19.32 3.58
C ASP A 40 1.49 -19.84 4.22
N PRO A 41 1.53 -21.00 4.96
CA PRO A 41 0.33 -21.55 5.57
C PRO A 41 -0.40 -20.60 6.52
N GLU A 42 0.32 -19.69 7.19
CA GLU A 42 -0.25 -18.71 8.12
C GLU A 42 -0.97 -17.56 7.41
N PHE A 43 -0.47 -17.15 6.22
CA PHE A 43 -0.90 -15.92 5.54
C PHE A 43 -1.65 -16.17 4.22
N SER A 44 -1.61 -17.43 3.72
CA SER A 44 -2.08 -17.74 2.36
C SER A 44 -3.56 -17.49 2.13
N LYS A 45 -4.39 -17.64 3.14
CA LYS A 45 -5.84 -17.45 3.03
C LYS A 45 -6.17 -16.01 2.64
N GLU A 46 -5.74 -15.07 3.46
CA GLU A 46 -6.02 -13.65 3.26
C GLU A 46 -5.25 -13.09 2.06
N THR A 47 -4.01 -13.56 1.85
CA THR A 47 -3.23 -13.17 0.67
C THR A 47 -3.93 -13.56 -0.63
N LYS A 48 -4.44 -14.79 -0.74
CA LYS A 48 -5.19 -15.23 -1.93
C LYS A 48 -6.44 -14.38 -2.17
N GLN A 49 -7.15 -13.99 -1.10
CA GLN A 49 -8.32 -13.12 -1.21
C GLN A 49 -7.94 -11.72 -1.74
N ILE A 50 -6.78 -11.15 -1.31
CA ILE A 50 -6.26 -9.89 -1.87
C ILE A 50 -5.95 -10.07 -3.36
N PHE A 51 -5.24 -11.14 -3.76
CA PHE A 51 -4.96 -11.41 -5.17
C PHE A 51 -6.24 -11.58 -6.00
N ASP A 52 -7.24 -12.29 -5.48
CA ASP A 52 -8.55 -12.42 -6.13
C ASP A 52 -9.24 -11.05 -6.32
N THR A 53 -9.07 -10.14 -5.36
CA THR A 53 -9.61 -8.78 -5.42
C THR A 53 -8.89 -7.95 -6.49
N VAL A 54 -7.57 -8.12 -6.63
CA VAL A 54 -6.78 -7.53 -7.72
C VAL A 54 -7.24 -8.09 -9.08
N LEU A 55 -7.35 -9.42 -9.22
CA LEU A 55 -7.76 -10.06 -10.47
C LEU A 55 -9.20 -9.69 -10.90
N LYS A 56 -10.05 -9.28 -9.96
CA LYS A 56 -11.38 -8.73 -10.22
C LYS A 56 -11.37 -7.23 -10.55
N GLY A 57 -10.18 -6.60 -10.62
CA GLY A 57 -10.02 -5.19 -10.94
C GLY A 57 -10.53 -4.23 -9.86
N LYS A 58 -10.70 -4.68 -8.61
CA LYS A 58 -11.13 -3.85 -7.48
C LYS A 58 -9.97 -3.17 -6.76
N ILE A 59 -8.76 -3.68 -6.92
CA ILE A 59 -7.51 -3.15 -6.38
C ILE A 59 -6.49 -3.12 -7.52
N ILE A 60 -5.72 -2.04 -7.61
CA ILE A 60 -4.50 -1.98 -8.42
C ILE A 60 -3.32 -2.36 -7.51
N CYS A 61 -2.57 -3.37 -7.92
CA CYS A 61 -1.32 -3.77 -7.28
C CYS A 61 -0.21 -2.80 -7.70
N ILE A 62 0.18 -1.89 -6.80
CA ILE A 62 1.35 -1.03 -6.98
C ILE A 62 2.58 -1.76 -6.45
N TYR A 63 3.67 -1.77 -7.21
CA TYR A 63 4.95 -2.33 -6.79
C TYR A 63 6.11 -1.48 -7.31
N SER A 64 7.23 -1.50 -6.60
CA SER A 64 8.41 -0.74 -7.02
C SER A 64 9.45 -1.62 -7.71
N ASP A 65 10.45 -0.98 -8.32
CA ASP A 65 11.65 -1.66 -8.81
C ASP A 65 12.47 -2.31 -7.69
N LEU A 66 12.37 -1.84 -6.44
CA LEU A 66 12.92 -2.53 -5.27
C LEU A 66 12.19 -3.86 -5.04
N CYS A 67 10.85 -3.83 -4.98
CA CYS A 67 10.05 -5.05 -4.85
C CYS A 67 10.34 -6.05 -5.97
N GLU A 68 10.48 -5.58 -7.21
CA GLU A 68 10.85 -6.44 -8.35
C GLU A 68 12.22 -7.09 -8.18
N LYS A 69 13.24 -6.34 -7.73
CA LYS A 69 14.58 -6.88 -7.44
C LYS A 69 14.55 -7.94 -6.35
N GLU A 70 13.80 -7.73 -5.29
CA GLU A 70 13.64 -8.72 -4.22
C GLU A 70 12.92 -9.98 -4.71
N LEU A 71 11.87 -9.83 -5.55
CA LEU A 71 11.16 -10.95 -6.16
C LEU A 71 12.03 -11.78 -7.10
N ILE A 72 12.99 -11.17 -7.80
CA ILE A 72 13.96 -11.90 -8.64
C ILE A 72 14.81 -12.87 -7.78
N LEU A 73 15.11 -12.49 -6.55
CA LEU A 73 15.88 -13.32 -5.61
C LEU A 73 15.01 -14.35 -4.87
N ALA A 74 13.69 -14.22 -4.95
CA ALA A 74 12.76 -15.15 -4.31
C ALA A 74 12.60 -16.45 -5.13
N PRO A 75 12.11 -17.53 -4.54
CA PRO A 75 11.75 -18.76 -5.28
C PRO A 75 10.83 -18.45 -6.47
N SER A 76 11.06 -19.11 -7.61
CA SER A 76 10.36 -18.84 -8.89
C SER A 76 8.83 -18.88 -8.78
N ARG A 77 8.27 -19.71 -7.91
CA ARG A 77 6.84 -19.75 -7.65
C ARG A 77 6.29 -18.45 -7.06
N ILE A 78 7.12 -17.67 -6.34
CA ILE A 78 6.74 -16.39 -5.73
C ILE A 78 6.89 -15.29 -6.78
N SER A 79 8.01 -15.21 -7.48
CA SER A 79 8.24 -14.19 -8.52
C SER A 79 7.22 -14.28 -9.65
N ALA A 80 6.80 -15.50 -10.04
CA ALA A 80 5.78 -15.71 -11.05
C ALA A 80 4.39 -15.15 -10.70
N LEU A 81 4.12 -14.84 -9.43
CA LEU A 81 2.82 -14.23 -9.05
C LEU A 81 2.64 -12.84 -9.63
N LEU A 82 3.70 -12.03 -9.70
CA LEU A 82 3.64 -10.69 -10.28
C LEU A 82 3.29 -10.74 -11.78
N GLU A 83 3.79 -11.75 -12.49
CA GLU A 83 3.50 -11.96 -13.91
C GLU A 83 2.05 -12.39 -14.15
N LYS A 84 1.45 -13.11 -13.21
CA LYS A 84 0.05 -13.55 -13.28
C LYS A 84 -0.96 -12.40 -13.13
N ILE A 85 -0.55 -11.26 -12.56
CA ILE A 85 -1.42 -10.08 -12.48
C ILE A 85 -1.48 -9.42 -13.85
N PRO A 86 -2.67 -9.26 -14.46
CA PRO A 86 -2.83 -8.55 -15.74
C PRO A 86 -2.26 -7.14 -15.68
N PHE A 87 -1.71 -6.66 -16.78
CA PHE A 87 -1.11 -5.32 -16.88
C PHE A 87 -2.08 -4.21 -16.45
N ALA A 88 -3.38 -4.37 -16.74
CA ALA A 88 -4.41 -3.40 -16.36
C ALA A 88 -4.63 -3.29 -14.85
N PHE A 89 -4.17 -4.27 -14.05
CA PHE A 89 -4.40 -4.32 -12.60
C PHE A 89 -3.11 -4.23 -11.79
N LYS A 90 -2.00 -3.87 -12.43
CA LYS A 90 -0.73 -3.59 -11.76
C LYS A 90 -0.06 -2.35 -12.31
N GLU A 91 0.65 -1.64 -11.43
CA GLU A 91 1.40 -0.44 -11.76
C GLU A 91 2.80 -0.52 -11.16
N LYS A 92 3.83 -0.36 -12.00
CA LYS A 92 5.22 -0.27 -11.55
C LYS A 92 5.58 1.18 -11.31
N ILE A 93 6.14 1.46 -10.14
CA ILE A 93 6.71 2.75 -9.75
C ILE A 93 8.21 2.60 -9.48
N LEU A 94 8.94 3.71 -9.48
CA LEU A 94 10.39 3.70 -9.30
C LEU A 94 10.78 4.28 -7.95
N VAL A 95 11.79 3.69 -7.32
CA VAL A 95 12.43 4.30 -6.16
C VAL A 95 13.25 5.51 -6.63
N THR A 96 12.81 6.70 -6.26
CA THR A 96 13.47 7.97 -6.60
C THR A 96 14.46 8.40 -5.52
N PRO A 97 15.38 9.36 -5.80
CA PRO A 97 16.21 9.97 -4.75
C PRO A 97 15.39 10.53 -3.58
N GLU A 98 14.21 11.06 -3.83
CA GLU A 98 13.28 11.54 -2.80
C GLU A 98 12.79 10.41 -1.90
N CYS A 99 12.49 9.22 -2.46
CA CYS A 99 12.14 8.04 -1.67
C CYS A 99 13.30 7.62 -0.74
N LEU A 100 14.53 7.65 -1.24
CA LEU A 100 15.72 7.31 -0.46
C LEU A 100 15.99 8.32 0.66
N GLU A 101 15.76 9.60 0.40
CA GLU A 101 15.89 10.67 1.39
C GLU A 101 14.86 10.50 2.52
N LEU A 102 13.59 10.29 2.17
CA LEU A 102 12.54 10.06 3.16
C LEU A 102 12.80 8.79 3.97
N ALA A 103 13.21 7.69 3.35
CA ALA A 103 13.60 6.45 4.02
C ALA A 103 14.78 6.68 5.01
N SER A 104 15.78 7.47 4.61
CA SER A 104 16.89 7.86 5.48
C SER A 104 16.42 8.69 6.69
N ASN A 105 15.41 9.55 6.50
CA ASN A 105 14.85 10.35 7.57
C ASN A 105 14.12 9.49 8.60
N TYR A 106 13.43 8.42 8.23
CA TYR A 106 12.86 7.47 9.22
C TYR A 106 13.93 6.88 10.14
N ILE A 107 15.10 6.54 9.59
CA ILE A 107 16.24 6.01 10.37
C ILE A 107 16.84 7.10 11.25
N LYS A 108 17.07 8.31 10.72
CA LYS A 108 17.59 9.47 11.48
C LYS A 108 16.70 9.81 12.68
N HIS A 109 15.40 9.72 12.51
CA HIS A 109 14.41 9.93 13.57
C HIS A 109 14.22 8.71 14.49
N LYS A 110 15.04 7.65 14.30
CA LYS A 110 15.05 6.44 15.13
C LYS A 110 13.70 5.69 15.16
N VAL A 111 12.91 5.79 14.10
CA VAL A 111 11.67 4.99 13.97
C VAL A 111 12.06 3.51 13.90
N VAL A 112 13.11 3.19 13.14
CA VAL A 112 13.75 1.86 13.04
C VAL A 112 15.26 2.01 12.96
N GLY A 113 15.99 0.89 13.08
CA GLY A 113 17.44 0.84 12.86
C GLY A 113 17.81 0.75 11.36
N TYR A 114 19.11 0.95 11.06
CA TYR A 114 19.63 0.93 9.69
C TYR A 114 19.41 -0.41 8.95
N THR A 115 19.33 -1.51 9.68
CA THR A 115 19.04 -2.85 9.12
C THR A 115 17.67 -2.97 8.48
N SER A 116 16.79 -1.99 8.66
CA SER A 116 15.44 -1.91 8.07
C SER A 116 15.36 -0.88 6.94
N LEU A 117 16.48 -0.59 6.25
CA LEU A 117 16.50 0.42 5.19
C LEU A 117 15.55 0.07 4.05
N ASP A 118 15.53 -1.18 3.61
CA ASP A 118 14.63 -1.62 2.51
C ASP A 118 13.15 -1.50 2.91
N ASP A 119 12.80 -1.87 4.16
CA ASP A 119 11.46 -1.61 4.71
C ASP A 119 11.10 -0.12 4.66
N CYS A 120 12.05 0.75 5.04
CA CYS A 120 11.88 2.21 4.98
C CYS A 120 11.68 2.71 3.53
N ILE A 121 12.40 2.14 2.57
CA ILE A 121 12.26 2.51 1.15
C ILE A 121 10.88 2.12 0.63
N HIS A 122 10.35 0.95 0.98
CA HIS A 122 8.98 0.57 0.63
C HIS A 122 7.96 1.57 1.17
N ILE A 123 8.08 1.95 2.46
CA ILE A 123 7.15 2.91 3.09
C ILE A 123 7.27 4.29 2.44
N ALA A 124 8.49 4.79 2.24
CA ALA A 124 8.74 6.09 1.62
C ALA A 124 8.20 6.14 0.18
N THR A 125 8.45 5.09 -0.61
CA THR A 125 7.95 4.99 -1.98
C THR A 125 6.43 5.01 -2.03
N ALA A 126 5.77 4.20 -1.20
CA ALA A 126 4.31 4.21 -1.11
C ALA A 126 3.75 5.58 -0.68
N THR A 127 4.45 6.29 0.21
CA THR A 127 4.09 7.64 0.67
C THR A 127 4.18 8.67 -0.45
N ILE A 128 5.32 8.73 -1.16
CA ILE A 128 5.59 9.73 -2.22
C ILE A 128 4.66 9.54 -3.41
N TYR A 129 4.36 8.30 -3.77
CA TYR A 129 3.42 8.00 -4.86
C TYR A 129 1.95 8.03 -4.45
N HIS A 130 1.64 8.51 -3.23
CA HIS A 130 0.28 8.69 -2.73
C HIS A 130 -0.60 7.46 -2.94
N THR A 131 -0.08 6.27 -2.60
CA THR A 131 -0.90 5.06 -2.63
C THR A 131 -1.95 5.08 -1.51
N ASP A 132 -3.11 4.46 -1.73
CA ASP A 132 -4.20 4.48 -0.74
C ASP A 132 -3.85 3.69 0.53
N ALA A 133 -2.97 2.68 0.41
CA ALA A 133 -2.36 1.99 1.53
C ALA A 133 -1.09 1.24 1.09
N LEU A 134 -0.21 0.96 2.05
CA LEU A 134 0.83 -0.05 1.93
C LEU A 134 0.36 -1.34 2.61
N LEU A 135 0.44 -2.46 1.90
CA LEU A 135 0.15 -3.80 2.42
C LEU A 135 1.43 -4.59 2.68
N SER A 136 1.54 -5.18 3.87
CA SER A 136 2.68 -5.99 4.25
C SER A 136 2.31 -7.07 5.29
N TRP A 137 3.09 -8.16 5.32
CA TRP A 137 3.11 -9.14 6.40
C TRP A 137 4.28 -8.95 7.37
N ASN A 138 5.12 -7.92 7.16
CA ASN A 138 6.23 -7.61 8.05
C ASN A 138 5.73 -6.89 9.32
N PHE A 139 5.26 -7.67 10.31
CA PHE A 139 4.81 -7.14 11.60
C PHE A 139 5.95 -6.59 12.46
N LYS A 140 7.19 -6.95 12.16
CA LYS A 140 8.33 -6.50 12.94
C LYS A 140 8.71 -5.05 12.63
N HIS A 141 8.69 -4.66 11.37
CA HIS A 141 9.22 -3.37 10.95
C HIS A 141 8.22 -2.48 10.22
N ILE A 142 7.20 -3.04 9.58
CA ILE A 142 6.23 -2.30 8.75
C ILE A 142 4.87 -2.21 9.45
N VAL A 143 4.21 -3.35 9.70
CA VAL A 143 2.84 -3.38 10.27
C VAL A 143 2.91 -3.43 11.81
N ASN A 144 3.46 -2.37 12.40
CA ASN A 144 3.60 -2.22 13.84
C ASN A 144 3.07 -0.84 14.24
N SER A 145 2.14 -0.77 15.20
CA SER A 145 1.41 0.45 15.57
C SER A 145 2.33 1.62 15.94
N ASP A 146 3.36 1.34 16.75
CA ASP A 146 4.28 2.38 17.23
C ASP A 146 5.14 2.91 16.07
N ARG A 147 5.60 1.99 15.20
CA ARG A 147 6.39 2.36 14.02
C ARG A 147 5.56 3.08 12.97
N ILE A 148 4.31 2.66 12.72
CA ILE A 148 3.38 3.37 11.83
C ILE A 148 3.17 4.80 12.31
N THR A 149 3.01 5.00 13.62
CA THR A 149 2.91 6.34 14.22
C THR A 149 4.19 7.14 13.97
N GLY A 150 5.36 6.52 14.16
CA GLY A 150 6.66 7.13 13.91
C GLY A 150 6.87 7.52 12.44
N TYR A 151 6.60 6.61 11.49
CA TYR A 151 6.70 6.90 10.06
C TYR A 151 5.80 8.08 9.67
N ASN A 152 4.54 8.06 10.10
CA ASN A 152 3.59 9.12 9.78
C ASN A 152 3.88 10.44 10.49
N HIS A 153 4.56 10.42 11.64
CA HIS A 153 5.08 11.63 12.26
C HIS A 153 6.18 12.27 11.40
N VAL A 154 7.14 11.45 10.94
CA VAL A 154 8.21 11.91 10.03
C VAL A 154 7.61 12.42 8.71
N ASN A 155 6.68 11.67 8.10
CA ASN A 155 5.99 12.12 6.89
C ASN A 155 5.43 13.53 7.06
N SER A 156 4.65 13.75 8.13
CA SER A 156 4.06 15.06 8.40
C SER A 156 5.10 16.15 8.65
N ALA A 157 6.20 15.84 9.32
CA ALA A 157 7.28 16.79 9.60
C ALA A 157 8.01 17.25 8.32
N TYR A 158 8.06 16.39 7.29
CA TYR A 158 8.67 16.69 6.00
C TYR A 158 7.65 17.08 4.91
N GLY A 159 6.39 17.34 5.28
CA GLY A 159 5.35 17.83 4.37
C GLY A 159 4.64 16.77 3.54
N TYR A 160 4.86 15.47 3.84
CA TYR A 160 4.16 14.37 3.18
C TYR A 160 2.85 14.00 3.88
N LEU A 161 1.95 13.40 3.13
CA LEU A 161 0.71 12.85 3.69
C LEU A 161 0.99 11.61 4.53
N LYS A 162 0.11 11.38 5.50
CA LYS A 162 0.12 10.11 6.25
C LYS A 162 -0.30 8.97 5.33
N ILE A 163 0.42 7.84 5.42
CA ILE A 163 0.10 6.63 4.68
C ILE A 163 -0.56 5.59 5.60
N PRO A 164 -1.70 5.02 5.22
CA PRO A 164 -2.23 3.83 5.87
C PRO A 164 -1.30 2.64 5.61
N ILE A 165 -0.84 1.97 6.66
CA ILE A 165 -0.05 0.74 6.57
C ILE A 165 -0.87 -0.38 7.20
N LYS A 166 -1.14 -1.45 6.45
CA LYS A 166 -2.08 -2.49 6.84
C LYS A 166 -1.56 -3.89 6.50
N SER A 167 -1.99 -4.88 7.27
CA SER A 167 -1.91 -6.27 6.83
C SER A 167 -3.11 -6.61 5.93
N PRO A 168 -3.02 -7.64 5.09
CA PRO A 168 -4.17 -8.16 4.35
C PRO A 168 -5.39 -8.47 5.23
N ARG A 169 -5.20 -8.92 6.47
CA ARG A 169 -6.30 -9.16 7.43
C ARG A 169 -7.15 -7.92 7.75
N GLN A 170 -6.60 -6.71 7.55
CA GLN A 170 -7.30 -5.46 7.82
C GLN A 170 -8.02 -4.89 6.58
N ILE A 171 -7.90 -5.54 5.44
CA ILE A 171 -8.52 -5.14 4.18
C ILE A 171 -9.72 -6.02 3.83
N ILE A 172 -9.67 -7.29 4.24
CA ILE A 172 -10.66 -8.33 3.89
C ILE A 172 -11.75 -8.40 4.95
#